data_4ea265daccacac212e8cdd5502832859
#
_entry.id   4ea265daccacac212e8cdd5502832859
#
_cell.length_a   1.000
_cell.length_b   1.000
_cell.length_c   1.000
_cell.angle_alpha   90.00
_cell.angle_beta   90.00
_cell.angle_gamma   90.00
#
_symmetry.space_group_name_H-M   'P 1'
#
loop_
_entity.id
_entity.type
_entity.pdbx_description
1 polymer ?
#
loop_
_entity_poly.entity_id
_entity_poly.type
_entity_poly.pdbx_seq_one_letter_code
_entity_poly.pdbx_strand_id
1 'polypeptide(L)'
;MIAQDPTKHPGSIIRINLDGSIPKDNPKFKDKDKKNWLSEIFQIGVRNPQGAALSPYDNKIYLSNHGARGGDWFGTANYGENYGWKILGWGGTNYSGTKIGPKWKKGITKAIKYWVPSIAVSAISIYKGNEFKEWNGDALITSLKDKSLRKIKFEDTKLINEEVIFKGKIGRIRDIKIQKETGEIYLLTDEGSLWRMYK
;
A
#
# COMPACT_ATOMS: atom_id res chain seq x y z
N MET A 1 -21.73 -2.75 -1.15
CA MET A 1 -20.31 -3.20 -1.02
C MET A 1 -19.70 -2.43 0.12
N ILE A 2 -19.29 -3.11 1.19
CA ILE A 2 -18.89 -2.46 2.46
C ILE A 2 -17.73 -1.44 2.29
N ALA A 3 -16.71 -1.75 1.48
CA ALA A 3 -15.59 -0.84 1.25
C ALA A 3 -15.93 0.41 0.40
N GLN A 4 -17.17 0.51 -0.06
CA GLN A 4 -17.71 1.68 -0.77
C GLN A 4 -18.74 2.41 0.09
N ASP A 5 -18.91 2.02 1.34
CA ASP A 5 -19.84 2.63 2.28
C ASP A 5 -19.08 3.49 3.31
N PRO A 6 -19.00 4.81 3.11
CA PRO A 6 -18.23 5.70 3.98
C PRO A 6 -18.87 5.93 5.34
N THR A 7 -20.00 5.29 5.63
CA THR A 7 -20.61 5.25 6.96
C THR A 7 -20.10 4.08 7.81
N LYS A 8 -19.08 3.36 7.32
CA LYS A 8 -18.49 2.18 7.97
C LYS A 8 -16.97 2.18 7.80
N HIS A 9 -16.25 1.64 8.78
CA HIS A 9 -14.80 1.56 8.75
C HIS A 9 -14.22 0.50 7.77
N PRO A 10 -14.81 -0.70 7.58
CA PRO A 10 -14.21 -1.71 6.71
C PRO A 10 -14.02 -1.21 5.28
N GLY A 11 -12.75 -1.31 4.80
CA GLY A 11 -12.37 -0.83 3.49
C GLY A 11 -12.01 0.65 3.44
N SER A 12 -11.72 1.25 4.60
CA SER A 12 -11.34 2.66 4.73
C SER A 12 -9.93 2.82 5.33
N ILE A 13 -9.31 3.94 5.03
CA ILE A 13 -8.20 4.49 5.79
C ILE A 13 -8.78 5.57 6.71
N ILE A 14 -8.50 5.49 7.99
CA ILE A 14 -8.90 6.48 8.98
C ILE A 14 -7.72 7.38 9.34
N ARG A 15 -8.02 8.64 9.70
CA ARG A 15 -7.05 9.60 10.19
C ARG A 15 -7.57 10.24 11.47
N ILE A 16 -6.82 10.08 12.55
CA ILE A 16 -7.12 10.61 13.88
C ILE A 16 -5.88 11.31 14.43
N ASN A 17 -6.07 12.22 15.37
CA ASN A 17 -4.99 12.82 16.16
C ASN A 17 -4.46 11.82 17.18
N LEU A 18 -3.28 12.09 17.76
CA LEU A 18 -2.67 11.22 18.78
C LEU A 18 -3.51 11.07 20.05
N ASP A 19 -4.34 12.07 20.36
CA ASP A 19 -5.28 12.05 21.48
C ASP A 19 -6.62 11.34 21.17
N GLY A 20 -6.74 10.79 19.95
CA GLY A 20 -7.95 10.12 19.47
C GLY A 20 -9.02 11.07 18.90
N SER A 21 -8.83 12.38 18.97
CA SER A 21 -9.77 13.35 18.39
C SER A 21 -9.71 13.33 16.85
N ILE A 22 -10.76 13.86 16.22
CA ILE A 22 -10.87 13.91 14.76
C ILE A 22 -10.21 15.20 14.25
N PRO A 23 -9.24 15.11 13.30
CA PRO A 23 -8.70 16.27 12.62
C PRO A 23 -9.79 17.11 11.93
N LYS A 24 -9.77 18.44 12.17
CA LYS A 24 -10.79 19.34 11.61
C LYS A 24 -10.77 19.41 10.08
N ASP A 25 -9.65 19.08 9.47
CA ASP A 25 -9.38 19.07 8.04
C ASP A 25 -9.55 17.68 7.39
N ASN A 26 -10.15 16.71 8.08
CA ASN A 26 -10.57 15.45 7.45
C ASN A 26 -11.66 15.70 6.39
N PRO A 27 -11.82 14.78 5.38
CA PRO A 27 -12.86 14.88 4.38
C PRO A 27 -14.26 14.99 5.00
N LYS A 28 -15.07 15.92 4.49
CA LYS A 28 -16.46 16.15 4.92
C LYS A 28 -17.38 16.04 3.71
N PHE A 29 -17.47 14.82 3.15
CA PHE A 29 -18.30 14.57 1.97
C PHE A 29 -19.65 13.97 2.34
N LYS A 30 -20.58 14.18 1.42
CA LYS A 30 -21.77 13.33 1.28
C LYS A 30 -21.53 12.42 0.09
N ASP A 31 -21.82 11.14 0.26
CA ASP A 31 -21.82 10.20 -0.86
C ASP A 31 -22.99 10.51 -1.82
N LYS A 32 -23.05 9.77 -2.94
CA LYS A 32 -24.14 9.89 -3.92
C LYS A 32 -25.53 9.66 -3.35
N ASP A 33 -25.64 8.91 -2.24
CA ASP A 33 -26.88 8.63 -1.52
C ASP A 33 -27.13 9.67 -0.40
N LYS A 34 -26.39 10.79 -0.41
CA LYS A 34 -26.42 11.90 0.57
C LYS A 34 -26.06 11.49 2.00
N LYS A 35 -25.38 10.38 2.17
CA LYS A 35 -24.83 9.96 3.47
C LYS A 35 -23.56 10.76 3.79
N ASN A 36 -23.42 11.16 5.04
CA ASN A 36 -22.20 11.78 5.51
C ASN A 36 -21.14 10.69 5.71
N TRP A 37 -19.93 10.97 5.29
CA TRP A 37 -18.78 10.14 5.69
C TRP A 37 -18.60 10.22 7.20
N LEU A 38 -18.18 9.09 7.82
CA LEU A 38 -17.68 9.13 9.20
C LEU A 38 -16.50 10.09 9.27
N SER A 39 -16.45 10.90 10.32
CA SER A 39 -15.52 12.04 10.43
C SER A 39 -14.05 11.65 10.42
N GLU A 40 -13.73 10.44 10.86
CA GLU A 40 -12.39 9.88 10.89
C GLU A 40 -11.96 9.23 9.56
N ILE A 41 -12.86 9.00 8.63
CA ILE A 41 -12.51 8.39 7.33
C ILE A 41 -11.78 9.42 6.47
N PHE A 42 -10.57 9.04 6.06
CA PHE A 42 -9.72 9.81 5.19
C PHE A 42 -9.83 9.39 3.72
N GLN A 43 -10.02 8.08 3.48
CA GLN A 43 -10.08 7.45 2.17
C GLN A 43 -10.86 6.14 2.23
N ILE A 44 -11.51 5.75 1.12
CA ILE A 44 -12.28 4.51 1.02
C ILE A 44 -11.79 3.60 -0.11
N GLY A 45 -12.41 2.44 -0.24
CA GLY A 45 -12.20 1.53 -1.38
C GLY A 45 -10.92 0.72 -1.33
N VAL A 46 -10.31 0.57 -0.16
CA VAL A 46 -9.20 -0.37 0.07
C VAL A 46 -9.74 -1.74 0.42
N ARG A 47 -8.96 -2.80 0.15
CA ARG A 47 -9.37 -4.17 0.49
C ARG A 47 -8.72 -4.66 1.79
N ASN A 48 -7.41 -4.69 1.79
CA ASN A 48 -6.60 -5.25 2.88
C ASN A 48 -5.19 -4.61 2.85
N PRO A 49 -5.05 -3.37 3.35
CA PRO A 49 -3.75 -2.72 3.48
C PRO A 49 -2.85 -3.53 4.43
N GLN A 50 -1.60 -3.75 4.03
CA GLN A 50 -0.62 -4.53 4.79
C GLN A 50 0.58 -3.71 5.21
N GLY A 51 0.86 -2.61 4.53
CA GLY A 51 1.94 -1.72 4.88
C GLY A 51 1.57 -0.26 4.65
N ALA A 52 2.14 0.60 5.49
CA ALA A 52 2.07 2.06 5.37
C ALA A 52 3.43 2.66 5.68
N ALA A 53 3.87 3.62 4.87
CA ALA A 53 5.12 4.35 5.08
C ALA A 53 4.93 5.84 4.85
N LEU A 54 5.37 6.66 5.80
CA LEU A 54 5.52 8.09 5.59
C LEU A 54 6.80 8.35 4.80
N SER A 55 6.69 9.02 3.66
CA SER A 55 7.85 9.41 2.87
C SER A 55 8.56 10.61 3.48
N PRO A 56 9.89 10.51 3.69
CA PRO A 56 10.69 11.62 4.23
C PRO A 56 11.02 12.69 3.18
N TYR A 57 10.51 12.56 1.95
CA TYR A 57 10.79 13.46 0.83
C TYR A 57 9.61 14.37 0.48
N ASP A 58 8.38 13.86 0.56
CA ASP A 58 7.18 14.59 0.17
C ASP A 58 6.06 14.58 1.22
N ASN A 59 6.33 13.99 2.41
CA ASN A 59 5.39 13.84 3.53
C ASN A 59 4.08 13.11 3.17
N LYS A 60 4.05 12.36 2.06
CA LYS A 60 2.90 11.51 1.72
C LYS A 60 2.98 10.16 2.40
N ILE A 61 1.83 9.59 2.69
CA ILE A 61 1.73 8.22 3.19
C ILE A 61 1.52 7.31 2.00
N TYR A 62 2.42 6.33 1.85
CA TYR A 62 2.34 5.29 0.84
C TYR A 62 1.80 3.99 1.44
N LEU A 63 1.01 3.27 0.66
CA LEU A 63 0.31 2.07 1.09
C LEU A 63 0.63 0.89 0.17
N SER A 64 0.75 -0.30 0.75
CA SER A 64 0.68 -1.58 0.05
C SER A 64 -0.59 -2.31 0.43
N ASN A 65 -1.31 -2.86 -0.53
CA ASN A 65 -2.63 -3.48 -0.31
C ASN A 65 -2.77 -4.79 -1.06
N HIS A 66 -3.30 -5.81 -0.38
CA HIS A 66 -3.64 -7.09 -1.01
C HIS A 66 -4.90 -7.00 -1.87
N GLY A 67 -4.77 -7.48 -3.12
CA GLY A 67 -5.91 -7.91 -3.92
C GLY A 67 -6.49 -9.25 -3.46
N ALA A 68 -7.26 -9.91 -4.31
CA ALA A 68 -7.70 -11.28 -4.08
C ALA A 68 -6.73 -12.29 -4.75
N ARG A 69 -7.08 -12.88 -5.91
CA ARG A 69 -6.13 -13.62 -6.74
C ARG A 69 -5.47 -12.70 -7.76
N GLY A 70 -4.63 -11.77 -7.31
CA GLY A 70 -4.06 -10.67 -8.08
C GLY A 70 -4.74 -9.33 -7.76
N GLY A 71 -4.17 -8.25 -8.30
CA GLY A 71 -4.60 -6.90 -8.01
C GLY A 71 -4.09 -6.35 -6.66
N ASP A 72 -3.02 -6.95 -6.13
CA ASP A 72 -2.22 -6.28 -5.10
C ASP A 72 -1.71 -4.97 -5.67
N TRP A 73 -1.64 -3.92 -4.86
CA TRP A 73 -1.20 -2.63 -5.37
C TRP A 73 -0.38 -1.83 -4.37
N PHE A 74 0.38 -0.90 -4.91
CA PHE A 74 1.13 0.17 -4.26
C PHE A 74 0.58 1.52 -4.71
N GLY A 75 0.34 2.42 -3.76
CA GLY A 75 -0.19 3.76 -4.01
C GLY A 75 -0.15 4.63 -2.78
N THR A 76 -0.84 5.77 -2.79
CA THR A 76 -0.83 6.78 -1.73
C THR A 76 -2.15 6.80 -0.95
N ALA A 77 -2.08 7.20 0.32
CA ALA A 77 -3.26 7.63 1.06
C ALA A 77 -3.60 9.07 0.65
N ASN A 78 -4.80 9.28 0.10
CA ASN A 78 -5.20 10.56 -0.45
C ASN A 78 -6.52 11.06 0.15
N TYR A 79 -6.63 12.36 0.34
CA TYR A 79 -7.79 13.04 0.90
C TYR A 79 -9.06 12.74 0.08
N GLY A 80 -10.02 12.05 0.69
CA GLY A 80 -11.34 11.81 0.12
C GLY A 80 -11.40 10.90 -1.11
N GLU A 81 -10.31 10.24 -1.45
CA GLU A 81 -10.23 9.39 -2.64
C GLU A 81 -10.73 7.96 -2.42
N ASN A 82 -10.84 7.20 -3.52
CA ASN A 82 -11.42 5.86 -3.54
C ASN A 82 -10.63 4.93 -4.46
N TYR A 83 -10.04 3.87 -3.91
CA TYR A 83 -9.33 2.83 -4.68
C TYR A 83 -10.24 1.76 -5.30
N GLY A 84 -11.56 1.87 -5.08
CA GLY A 84 -12.58 1.16 -5.85
C GLY A 84 -12.86 -0.28 -5.48
N TRP A 85 -12.35 -0.79 -4.36
CA TRP A 85 -12.71 -2.13 -3.92
C TRP A 85 -14.18 -2.18 -3.47
N LYS A 86 -15.07 -3.11 -3.91
CA LYS A 86 -14.90 -4.21 -4.85
C LYS A 86 -15.57 -3.89 -6.21
N ILE A 87 -15.60 -2.60 -6.62
CA ILE A 87 -16.08 -2.20 -7.96
C ILE A 87 -15.10 -2.70 -9.02
N LEU A 88 -13.80 -2.67 -8.69
CA LEU A 88 -12.72 -3.19 -9.53
C LEU A 88 -11.70 -3.94 -8.67
N GLY A 89 -10.93 -4.81 -9.30
CA GLY A 89 -9.93 -5.66 -8.65
C GLY A 89 -8.52 -5.53 -9.25
N TRP A 90 -8.21 -4.42 -9.93
CA TRP A 90 -6.89 -4.17 -10.55
C TRP A 90 -6.41 -5.31 -11.46
N GLY A 91 -7.35 -5.99 -12.14
CA GLY A 91 -7.08 -7.15 -12.99
C GLY A 91 -7.03 -8.49 -12.24
N GLY A 92 -7.20 -8.48 -10.93
CA GLY A 92 -7.35 -9.69 -10.13
C GLY A 92 -8.72 -10.35 -10.28
N THR A 93 -8.81 -11.59 -9.80
CA THR A 93 -10.04 -12.38 -9.77
C THR A 93 -10.45 -12.73 -8.35
N ASN A 94 -11.68 -13.12 -8.15
CA ASN A 94 -12.11 -13.79 -6.92
C ASN A 94 -11.37 -15.14 -6.74
N TYR A 95 -11.41 -15.73 -5.56
CA TYR A 95 -10.82 -17.05 -5.31
C TYR A 95 -11.47 -18.15 -6.15
N SER A 96 -12.74 -17.96 -6.56
CA SER A 96 -13.44 -18.82 -7.54
C SER A 96 -12.95 -18.68 -8.98
N GLY A 97 -12.04 -17.74 -9.28
CA GLY A 97 -11.56 -17.45 -10.63
C GLY A 97 -12.40 -16.42 -11.40
N THR A 98 -13.57 -16.03 -10.89
CA THR A 98 -14.43 -15.03 -11.55
C THR A 98 -13.80 -13.62 -11.49
N LYS A 99 -13.98 -12.84 -12.54
CA LYS A 99 -13.43 -11.45 -12.61
C LYS A 99 -14.03 -10.55 -11.53
N ILE A 100 -13.20 -9.61 -11.03
CA ILE A 100 -13.63 -8.54 -10.14
C ILE A 100 -13.64 -7.24 -10.95
N GLY A 101 -14.72 -6.98 -11.65
CA GLY A 101 -14.89 -5.75 -12.42
C GLY A 101 -13.78 -5.46 -13.44
N PRO A 102 -13.68 -4.23 -13.94
CA PRO A 102 -12.61 -3.81 -14.84
C PRO A 102 -11.26 -3.66 -14.12
N LYS A 103 -10.15 -3.57 -14.88
CA LYS A 103 -8.82 -3.26 -14.31
C LYS A 103 -8.78 -1.89 -13.64
N TRP A 104 -9.42 -0.90 -14.28
CA TRP A 104 -9.56 0.46 -13.76
C TRP A 104 -10.83 1.12 -14.33
N LYS A 105 -11.31 2.15 -13.65
CA LYS A 105 -12.50 2.94 -14.05
C LYS A 105 -12.26 4.41 -13.74
N LYS A 106 -12.72 5.30 -14.62
CA LYS A 106 -12.69 6.77 -14.41
C LYS A 106 -13.39 7.13 -13.10
N GLY A 107 -12.78 8.04 -12.33
CA GLY A 107 -13.27 8.45 -11.00
C GLY A 107 -12.76 7.57 -9.84
N ILE A 108 -11.91 6.60 -10.13
CA ILE A 108 -11.22 5.78 -9.12
C ILE A 108 -9.73 6.16 -9.11
N THR A 109 -9.16 6.29 -7.94
CA THR A 109 -7.73 6.56 -7.73
C THR A 109 -6.88 5.52 -8.42
N LYS A 110 -5.85 5.94 -9.15
CA LYS A 110 -4.90 5.02 -9.79
C LYS A 110 -3.83 4.59 -8.79
N ALA A 111 -3.58 3.28 -8.73
CA ALA A 111 -2.38 2.77 -8.09
C ALA A 111 -1.13 3.12 -8.91
N ILE A 112 -0.02 3.37 -8.24
CA ILE A 112 1.30 3.57 -8.88
C ILE A 112 1.75 2.28 -9.55
N LYS A 113 1.56 1.16 -8.85
CA LYS A 113 1.84 -0.19 -9.34
C LYS A 113 0.79 -1.17 -8.86
N TYR A 114 0.47 -2.18 -9.67
CA TYR A 114 -0.31 -3.34 -9.22
C TYR A 114 0.26 -4.64 -9.82
N TRP A 115 0.00 -5.75 -9.15
CA TRP A 115 0.53 -7.06 -9.53
C TRP A 115 -0.59 -8.07 -9.82
N VAL A 116 -0.46 -8.74 -10.96
CA VAL A 116 -1.29 -9.88 -11.36
C VAL A 116 -0.35 -10.91 -11.99
N PRO A 117 -0.24 -12.10 -11.39
CA PRO A 117 -0.93 -12.61 -10.20
C PRO A 117 -0.51 -11.89 -8.92
N SER A 118 -1.26 -12.13 -7.81
CA SER A 118 -0.91 -11.62 -6.48
C SER A 118 0.47 -12.12 -6.04
N ILE A 119 1.28 -11.21 -5.53
CA ILE A 119 2.56 -11.50 -4.85
C ILE A 119 2.39 -11.56 -3.33
N ALA A 120 1.20 -11.22 -2.83
CA ALA A 120 0.87 -10.99 -1.43
C ALA A 120 1.81 -9.97 -0.80
N VAL A 121 1.68 -8.69 -1.23
CA VAL A 121 2.45 -7.57 -0.67
C VAL A 121 2.32 -7.52 0.85
N SER A 122 3.38 -7.19 1.55
CA SER A 122 3.38 -7.00 3.01
C SER A 122 3.80 -5.57 3.36
N ALA A 123 4.91 -5.39 4.02
CA ALA A 123 5.36 -4.07 4.45
C ALA A 123 5.92 -3.23 3.29
N ILE A 124 6.00 -1.94 3.56
CA ILE A 124 6.60 -0.94 2.68
C ILE A 124 7.47 0.02 3.48
N SER A 125 8.56 0.47 2.90
CA SER A 125 9.35 1.60 3.38
C SER A 125 9.79 2.46 2.21
N ILE A 126 9.84 3.78 2.38
CA ILE A 126 10.50 4.67 1.42
C ILE A 126 11.95 4.81 1.85
N TYR A 127 12.86 4.40 1.00
CA TYR A 127 14.26 4.35 1.35
C TYR A 127 14.84 5.75 1.56
N LYS A 128 15.53 5.93 2.68
CA LYS A 128 16.40 7.06 2.99
C LYS A 128 17.57 6.55 3.81
N GLY A 129 18.77 6.64 3.24
CA GLY A 129 19.97 6.15 3.94
C GLY A 129 21.25 6.35 3.13
N ASN A 130 22.38 6.04 3.76
CA ASN A 130 23.71 6.19 3.18
C ASN A 130 24.24 4.87 2.60
N GLU A 131 23.69 3.72 2.98
CA GLU A 131 24.17 2.41 2.56
C GLU A 131 23.89 2.14 1.08
N PHE A 132 22.68 2.47 0.61
CA PHE A 132 22.25 2.34 -0.78
C PHE A 132 21.79 3.70 -1.30
N LYS A 133 22.72 4.66 -1.42
CA LYS A 133 22.42 6.07 -1.76
C LYS A 133 21.59 6.22 -3.03
N GLU A 134 21.81 5.36 -4.01
CA GLU A 134 21.09 5.30 -5.28
C GLU A 134 19.62 4.88 -5.17
N TRP A 135 19.19 4.37 -4.00
CA TRP A 135 17.82 3.97 -3.72
C TRP A 135 17.01 5.05 -2.99
N ASN A 136 17.66 6.17 -2.65
CA ASN A 136 16.98 7.25 -1.93
C ASN A 136 15.74 7.74 -2.70
N GLY A 137 14.57 7.68 -2.03
CA GLY A 137 13.26 8.00 -2.61
C GLY A 137 12.51 6.81 -3.20
N ASP A 138 13.17 5.68 -3.46
CA ASP A 138 12.51 4.47 -3.96
C ASP A 138 11.66 3.80 -2.86
N ALA A 139 10.55 3.18 -3.24
CA ALA A 139 9.78 2.35 -2.34
C ALA A 139 10.34 0.92 -2.31
N LEU A 140 10.60 0.41 -1.11
CA LEU A 140 10.96 -0.98 -0.86
C LEU A 140 9.72 -1.71 -0.39
N ILE A 141 9.27 -2.70 -1.17
CA ILE A 141 8.05 -3.46 -0.91
C ILE A 141 8.41 -4.93 -0.73
N THR A 142 7.92 -5.50 0.37
CA THR A 142 8.11 -6.92 0.69
C THR A 142 6.89 -7.74 0.31
N SER A 143 7.06 -9.05 0.19
CA SER A 143 5.97 -9.95 -0.17
C SER A 143 6.04 -11.30 0.52
N LEU A 144 4.86 -11.87 0.78
CA LEU A 144 4.69 -13.14 1.47
C LEU A 144 4.66 -14.33 0.52
N LYS A 145 3.86 -14.25 -0.55
CA LYS A 145 3.68 -15.34 -1.51
C LYS A 145 4.89 -15.45 -2.42
N ASP A 146 5.34 -14.34 -2.94
CA ASP A 146 6.47 -14.24 -3.86
C ASP A 146 7.83 -14.32 -3.12
N LYS A 147 7.80 -14.12 -1.78
CA LYS A 147 8.99 -14.15 -0.92
C LYS A 147 10.09 -13.23 -1.45
N SER A 148 9.71 -12.01 -1.85
CA SER A 148 10.62 -11.07 -2.52
C SER A 148 10.72 -9.74 -1.80
N LEU A 149 11.88 -9.09 -1.98
CA LEU A 149 12.07 -7.66 -1.80
C LEU A 149 12.09 -7.01 -3.18
N ARG A 150 11.25 -6.00 -3.36
CA ARG A 150 11.12 -5.22 -4.59
C ARG A 150 11.45 -3.77 -4.35
N LYS A 151 12.25 -3.21 -5.23
CA LYS A 151 12.54 -1.78 -5.30
C LYS A 151 11.71 -1.17 -6.41
N ILE A 152 10.92 -0.15 -6.07
CA ILE A 152 10.05 0.56 -7.00
C ILE A 152 10.54 2.00 -7.10
N LYS A 153 11.07 2.34 -8.26
CA LYS A 153 11.36 3.73 -8.61
C LYS A 153 10.11 4.36 -9.21
N PHE A 154 9.72 5.50 -8.69
CA PHE A 154 8.52 6.22 -9.13
C PHE A 154 8.72 7.73 -9.00
N GLU A 155 7.95 8.49 -9.76
CA GLU A 155 7.88 9.94 -9.69
C GLU A 155 6.43 10.36 -9.59
N ASP A 156 6.08 11.15 -8.59
CA ASP A 156 4.70 11.49 -8.22
C ASP A 156 3.83 10.23 -8.05
N THR A 157 2.99 9.94 -9.03
CA THR A 157 2.11 8.76 -9.07
C THR A 157 2.40 7.83 -10.24
N LYS A 158 3.58 7.98 -10.89
CA LYS A 158 3.96 7.18 -12.06
C LYS A 158 5.08 6.21 -11.72
N LEU A 159 4.88 4.96 -12.06
CA LEU A 159 5.94 3.95 -12.04
C LEU A 159 7.00 4.31 -13.09
N ILE A 160 8.28 4.36 -12.68
CA ILE A 160 9.44 4.48 -13.56
C ILE A 160 10.06 3.11 -13.79
N ASN A 161 10.37 2.38 -12.70
CA ASN A 161 10.98 1.06 -12.78
C ASN A 161 10.58 0.18 -11.59
N GLU A 162 10.62 -1.13 -11.81
CA GLU A 162 10.53 -2.15 -10.77
C GLU A 162 11.69 -3.11 -10.88
N GLU A 163 12.40 -3.31 -9.79
CA GLU A 163 13.50 -4.26 -9.68
C GLU A 163 13.22 -5.26 -8.56
N VAL A 164 13.42 -6.53 -8.83
CA VAL A 164 13.35 -7.59 -7.82
C VAL A 164 14.75 -7.81 -7.28
N ILE A 165 15.02 -7.31 -6.07
CA ILE A 165 16.34 -7.40 -5.44
C ILE A 165 16.67 -8.86 -5.13
N PHE A 166 15.71 -9.59 -4.57
CA PHE A 166 15.78 -11.04 -4.45
C PHE A 166 14.37 -11.65 -4.33
N LYS A 167 14.30 -12.96 -4.58
CA LYS A 167 13.07 -13.74 -4.51
C LYS A 167 13.35 -15.15 -4.02
N GLY A 168 12.54 -15.64 -3.07
CA GLY A 168 12.59 -17.03 -2.58
C GLY A 168 13.79 -17.40 -1.70
N LYS A 169 14.66 -16.44 -1.36
CA LYS A 169 15.92 -16.72 -0.66
C LYS A 169 15.78 -16.77 0.88
N ILE A 170 14.92 -15.96 1.47
CA ILE A 170 14.87 -15.74 2.93
C ILE A 170 13.49 -16.01 3.54
N GLY A 171 12.57 -16.61 2.79
CA GLY A 171 11.22 -16.93 3.28
C GLY A 171 10.19 -15.84 3.02
N ARG A 172 9.09 -15.89 3.75
CA ARG A 172 7.96 -14.96 3.65
C ARG A 172 8.29 -13.67 4.40
N ILE A 173 8.55 -12.59 3.69
CA ILE A 173 9.01 -11.34 4.31
C ILE A 173 7.81 -10.56 4.82
N ARG A 174 7.68 -10.43 6.13
CA ARG A 174 6.56 -9.79 6.82
C ARG A 174 6.74 -8.30 6.99
N ASP A 175 7.93 -7.86 7.41
CA ASP A 175 8.20 -6.45 7.72
C ASP A 175 9.56 -6.01 7.19
N ILE A 176 9.73 -4.69 7.06
CA ILE A 176 10.95 -4.03 6.64
C ILE A 176 11.18 -2.77 7.48
N LYS A 177 12.41 -2.58 7.93
CA LYS A 177 12.87 -1.35 8.58
C LYS A 177 14.20 -0.89 8.00
N ILE A 178 14.36 0.42 7.90
CA ILE A 178 15.60 1.07 7.51
C ILE A 178 16.16 1.74 8.77
N GLN A 179 17.40 1.42 9.11
CA GLN A 179 18.11 2.07 10.21
C GLN A 179 18.47 3.50 9.80
N LYS A 180 18.09 4.47 10.63
CA LYS A 180 18.21 5.90 10.27
C LYS A 180 19.65 6.36 10.10
N GLU A 181 20.55 5.86 10.96
CA GLU A 181 21.95 6.29 11.04
C GLU A 181 22.79 5.72 9.90
N THR A 182 22.60 4.46 9.55
CA THR A 182 23.42 3.74 8.57
C THR A 182 22.74 3.61 7.21
N GLY A 183 21.43 3.44 7.18
CA GLY A 183 20.68 3.09 5.98
C GLY A 183 20.61 1.59 5.72
N GLU A 184 21.11 0.78 6.65
CA GLU A 184 20.97 -0.68 6.58
C GLU A 184 19.50 -1.09 6.60
N ILE A 185 19.19 -2.17 5.90
CA ILE A 185 17.82 -2.68 5.77
C ILE A 185 17.66 -3.94 6.60
N TYR A 186 16.64 -3.95 7.45
CA TYR A 186 16.26 -5.10 8.27
C TYR A 186 14.95 -5.68 7.78
N LEU A 187 14.90 -7.00 7.62
CA LEU A 187 13.77 -7.76 7.11
C LEU A 187 13.37 -8.83 8.12
N LEU A 188 12.10 -8.84 8.51
CA LEU A 188 11.53 -9.86 9.38
C LEU A 188 10.71 -10.84 8.55
N THR A 189 10.90 -12.15 8.77
CA THR A 189 10.15 -13.19 8.08
C THR A 189 9.11 -13.86 8.97
N ASP A 190 8.09 -14.48 8.37
CA ASP A 190 7.08 -15.27 9.10
C ASP A 190 7.68 -16.48 9.79
N GLU A 191 8.83 -16.95 9.32
CA GLU A 191 9.59 -18.06 9.90
C GLU A 191 10.39 -17.64 11.15
N GLY A 192 10.27 -16.38 11.60
CA GLY A 192 10.90 -15.87 12.81
C GLY A 192 12.37 -15.45 12.65
N SER A 193 12.84 -15.24 11.41
CA SER A 193 14.21 -14.80 11.14
C SER A 193 14.29 -13.29 10.92
N LEU A 194 15.32 -12.66 11.48
CA LEU A 194 15.70 -11.28 11.22
C LEU A 194 16.93 -11.25 10.30
N TRP A 195 16.80 -10.64 9.15
CA TRP A 195 17.85 -10.49 8.17
C TRP A 195 18.32 -9.04 8.09
N ARG A 196 19.63 -8.84 7.97
CA ARG A 196 20.26 -7.54 7.74
C ARG A 196 20.86 -7.50 6.34
N MET A 197 20.59 -6.44 5.59
CA MET A 197 21.15 -6.18 4.27
C MET A 197 21.99 -4.90 4.32
N TYR A 198 23.24 -5.01 3.88
CA TYR A 198 24.23 -3.93 3.82
C TYR A 198 25.19 -4.19 2.65
N LYS A 199 26.00 -3.19 2.26
CA LYS A 199 27.09 -3.33 1.26
C LYS A 199 28.32 -3.94 1.85
#